data_6b3ab5548880c17a091320afac295f01
#
_entry.id   6b3ab5548880c17a091320afac295f01
#
_cell.length_a   1.000
_cell.length_b   1.000
_cell.length_c   1.000
_cell.angle_alpha   90.00
_cell.angle_beta   90.00
_cell.angle_gamma   90.00
#
_symmetry.space_group_name_H-M   'P 1'
#
loop_
_entity.id
_entity.type
_entity.pdbx_description
1 polymer ?
#
loop_
_entity_poly.entity_id
_entity_poly.type
_entity_poly.pdbx_seq_one_letter_code
_entity_poly.pdbx_strand_id
1 'polypeptide(L)'
;MKRVSFVIFFMTIAAVVYGQEPAPAMLPLTLPDGKTLQVEVARTEETRALGLMFRTALTEDRGMLFIFEQPGLHRFWMKNTLIPLDMVWMDDRKRIIHIEYQVPPCKLDPCAVYGPSADSLYVLEVISGVASREQLRVGQTLTF
;
A
#
# COMPACT_ATOMS: atom_id res chain seq x y z
N MET A 1 70.81 24.34 8.79
CA MET A 1 70.00 23.14 8.53
C MET A 1 68.58 23.44 9.02
N LYS A 2 67.65 23.73 8.09
CA LYS A 2 66.21 24.04 8.42
C LYS A 2 65.41 22.74 8.41
N ARG A 3 64.84 22.39 9.56
CA ARG A 3 63.92 21.24 9.66
C ARG A 3 62.55 21.67 9.17
N VAL A 4 62.09 21.06 8.09
CA VAL A 4 60.72 21.23 7.59
C VAL A 4 59.87 20.19 8.29
N SER A 5 58.94 20.66 9.16
CA SER A 5 57.98 19.81 9.86
C SER A 5 56.76 19.62 8.94
N PHE A 6 56.56 18.38 8.51
CA PHE A 6 55.41 18.01 7.68
C PHE A 6 54.21 17.67 8.63
N VAL A 7 53.22 18.55 8.65
CA VAL A 7 51.98 18.30 9.40
C VAL A 7 51.04 17.51 8.48
N ILE A 8 50.84 16.24 8.79
CA ILE A 8 49.88 15.38 8.10
C ILE A 8 48.48 15.67 8.70
N PHE A 9 47.62 16.28 7.91
CA PHE A 9 46.23 16.53 8.26
C PHE A 9 45.42 15.28 7.95
N PHE A 10 45.02 14.54 8.98
CA PHE A 10 44.11 13.43 8.85
C PHE A 10 42.68 13.95 8.66
N MET A 11 42.18 13.87 7.41
CA MET A 11 40.81 14.21 7.07
C MET A 11 39.93 12.98 7.40
N THR A 12 39.24 13.02 8.53
CA THR A 12 38.27 11.96 8.90
C THR A 12 37.00 12.14 8.05
N ILE A 13 36.81 11.25 7.09
CA ILE A 13 35.56 11.15 6.34
C ILE A 13 34.53 10.50 7.25
N ALA A 14 33.58 11.27 7.77
CA ALA A 14 32.40 10.75 8.44
C ALA A 14 31.51 10.07 7.38
N ALA A 15 31.44 8.73 7.40
CA ALA A 15 30.49 7.99 6.60
C ALA A 15 29.08 8.27 7.12
N VAL A 16 28.28 8.97 6.32
CA VAL A 16 26.84 9.11 6.56
C VAL A 16 26.21 7.75 6.30
N VAL A 17 25.88 7.04 7.37
CA VAL A 17 25.07 5.82 7.27
C VAL A 17 23.65 6.23 6.94
N TYR A 18 23.28 6.11 5.67
CA TYR A 18 21.87 6.19 5.28
C TYR A 18 21.15 5.01 5.91
N GLY A 19 20.37 5.28 6.94
CA GLY A 19 19.48 4.27 7.54
C GLY A 19 18.55 3.76 6.44
N GLN A 20 18.64 2.46 6.14
CA GLN A 20 17.62 1.79 5.31
C GLN A 20 16.31 1.83 6.10
N GLU A 21 15.28 2.41 5.50
CA GLU A 21 13.94 2.30 6.05
C GLU A 21 13.58 0.81 6.21
N PRO A 22 13.00 0.42 7.34
CA PRO A 22 12.61 -0.98 7.54
C PRO A 22 11.64 -1.38 6.43
N ALA A 23 11.82 -2.58 5.88
CA ALA A 23 10.91 -3.14 4.90
C ALA A 23 9.47 -3.12 5.46
N PRO A 24 8.44 -2.84 4.63
CA PRO A 24 7.07 -2.79 5.10
C PRO A 24 6.67 -4.11 5.75
N ALA A 25 5.91 -4.03 6.85
CA ALA A 25 5.38 -5.22 7.51
C ALA A 25 4.46 -5.98 6.55
N MET A 26 4.77 -7.26 6.32
CA MET A 26 3.96 -8.15 5.49
C MET A 26 2.99 -8.94 6.35
N LEU A 27 1.76 -9.09 5.87
CA LEU A 27 0.70 -9.83 6.54
C LEU A 27 0.11 -10.86 5.57
N PRO A 28 -0.05 -12.14 5.95
CA PRO A 28 -0.82 -13.08 5.19
C PRO A 28 -2.32 -12.75 5.31
N LEU A 29 -2.98 -12.59 4.15
CA LEU A 29 -4.41 -12.33 4.04
C LEU A 29 -5.04 -13.46 3.23
N THR A 30 -6.00 -14.17 3.83
CA THR A 30 -6.67 -15.32 3.22
C THR A 30 -7.99 -14.89 2.62
N LEU A 31 -8.18 -15.20 1.35
CA LEU A 31 -9.39 -14.97 0.57
C LEU A 31 -10.44 -16.06 0.87
N PRO A 32 -11.70 -15.86 0.49
CA PRO A 32 -12.79 -16.81 0.78
C PRO A 32 -12.60 -18.21 0.19
N ASP A 33 -11.85 -18.35 -0.89
CA ASP A 33 -11.49 -19.62 -1.54
C ASP A 33 -10.32 -20.36 -0.88
N GLY A 34 -9.67 -19.74 0.15
CA GLY A 34 -8.51 -20.27 0.86
C GLY A 34 -7.16 -19.83 0.30
N LYS A 35 -7.11 -19.10 -0.82
CA LYS A 35 -5.88 -18.52 -1.34
C LYS A 35 -5.34 -17.45 -0.39
N THR A 36 -4.04 -17.42 -0.18
CA THR A 36 -3.38 -16.44 0.68
C THR A 36 -2.58 -15.45 -0.16
N LEU A 37 -2.82 -14.16 0.08
CA LEU A 37 -2.03 -13.06 -0.43
C LEU A 37 -1.03 -12.60 0.64
N GLN A 38 0.12 -12.09 0.23
CA GLN A 38 1.06 -11.39 1.10
C GLN A 38 0.86 -9.88 0.90
N VAL A 39 0.28 -9.21 1.89
CA VAL A 39 -0.05 -7.80 1.78
C VAL A 39 0.86 -6.94 2.65
N GLU A 40 1.29 -5.82 2.11
CA GLU A 40 1.91 -4.76 2.90
C GLU A 40 0.84 -4.08 3.75
N VAL A 41 1.20 -3.63 4.95
CA VAL A 41 0.25 -3.01 5.86
C VAL A 41 0.49 -1.51 5.97
N ALA A 42 -0.51 -0.71 5.59
CA ALA A 42 -0.54 0.74 5.74
C ALA A 42 -1.41 1.13 6.96
N ARG A 43 -0.76 1.54 8.06
CA ARG A 43 -1.44 1.89 9.33
C ARG A 43 -1.26 3.34 9.75
N THR A 44 -0.15 3.97 9.36
CA THR A 44 0.10 5.38 9.69
C THR A 44 -0.50 6.28 8.62
N GLU A 45 -0.68 7.55 8.94
CA GLU A 45 -1.16 8.53 7.97
C GLU A 45 -0.25 8.59 6.74
N GLU A 46 1.08 8.59 6.95
CA GLU A 46 2.07 8.63 5.88
C GLU A 46 1.99 7.40 4.97
N THR A 47 1.93 6.19 5.56
CA THR A 47 1.87 4.95 4.78
C THR A 47 0.55 4.81 4.04
N ARG A 48 -0.58 5.26 4.61
CA ARG A 48 -1.87 5.31 3.92
C ARG A 48 -1.88 6.35 2.81
N ALA A 49 -1.28 7.53 3.03
CA ALA A 49 -1.20 8.57 2.01
C ALA A 49 -0.32 8.16 0.82
N LEU A 50 0.76 7.44 1.08
CA LEU A 50 1.65 6.91 0.03
C LEU A 50 1.00 5.77 -0.74
N GLY A 51 0.39 4.80 -0.06
CA GLY A 51 -0.22 3.63 -0.67
C GLY A 51 0.69 2.94 -1.69
N LEU A 52 0.12 2.59 -2.86
CA LEU A 52 0.83 1.97 -3.98
C LEU A 52 1.34 3.00 -5.02
N MET A 53 1.43 4.28 -4.66
CA MET A 53 1.97 5.32 -5.54
C MET A 53 3.37 4.95 -6.05
N PHE A 54 3.65 5.35 -7.29
CA PHE A 54 4.94 5.18 -7.99
C PHE A 54 5.37 3.73 -8.24
N ARG A 55 4.54 2.74 -7.88
CA ARG A 55 4.81 1.34 -8.19
C ARG A 55 4.55 1.05 -9.66
N THR A 56 5.52 0.42 -10.30
CA THR A 56 5.45 0.05 -11.73
C THR A 56 4.93 -1.38 -11.94
N ALA A 57 4.91 -2.19 -10.89
CA ALA A 57 4.40 -3.56 -10.92
C ALA A 57 3.88 -4.00 -9.55
N LEU A 58 2.92 -4.92 -9.56
CA LEU A 58 2.41 -5.64 -8.39
C LEU A 58 2.02 -7.04 -8.87
N THR A 59 2.51 -8.09 -8.20
CA THR A 59 2.17 -9.47 -8.53
C THR A 59 0.81 -9.86 -7.94
N GLU A 60 0.17 -10.88 -8.53
CA GLU A 60 -1.19 -11.29 -8.16
C GLU A 60 -1.33 -11.88 -6.74
N ASP A 61 -0.21 -12.31 -6.16
CA ASP A 61 -0.11 -12.80 -4.79
C ASP A 61 0.23 -11.70 -3.78
N ARG A 62 0.31 -10.45 -4.23
CA ARG A 62 0.65 -9.28 -3.44
C ARG A 62 -0.47 -8.25 -3.41
N GLY A 63 -0.45 -7.43 -2.37
CA GLY A 63 -1.35 -6.29 -2.24
C GLY A 63 -0.93 -5.35 -1.13
N MET A 64 -1.79 -4.38 -0.84
CA MET A 64 -1.65 -3.50 0.31
C MET A 64 -2.97 -3.46 1.09
N LEU A 65 -2.87 -3.68 2.41
CA LEU A 65 -3.99 -3.60 3.34
C LEU A 65 -3.89 -2.29 4.13
N PHE A 66 -4.83 -1.40 3.88
CA PHE A 66 -5.01 -0.17 4.65
C PHE A 66 -5.87 -0.48 5.87
N ILE A 67 -5.38 -0.08 7.03
CA ILE A 67 -6.06 -0.24 8.31
C ILE A 67 -6.29 1.14 8.91
N PHE A 68 -7.54 1.49 9.13
CA PHE A 68 -7.92 2.75 9.74
C PHE A 68 -8.17 2.56 11.25
N GLU A 69 -8.08 3.65 12.01
CA GLU A 69 -8.29 3.62 13.46
C GLU A 69 -9.77 3.59 13.81
N GLN A 70 -10.61 4.19 12.97
CA GLN A 70 -12.05 4.28 13.14
C GLN A 70 -12.76 3.96 11.84
N PRO A 71 -13.95 3.33 11.89
CA PRO A 71 -14.82 3.22 10.72
C PRO A 71 -15.16 4.60 10.15
N GLY A 72 -15.24 4.70 8.83
CA GLY A 72 -15.58 5.94 8.15
C GLY A 72 -15.71 5.78 6.63
N LEU A 73 -16.11 6.84 5.96
CA LEU A 73 -16.18 6.90 4.49
C LEU A 73 -14.78 7.07 3.90
N HIS A 74 -13.97 6.02 4.01
CA HIS A 74 -12.61 6.02 3.48
C HIS A 74 -12.62 5.94 1.96
N ARG A 75 -12.36 7.08 1.32
CA ARG A 75 -12.34 7.20 -0.13
C ARG A 75 -10.92 7.22 -0.65
N PHE A 76 -10.74 6.66 -1.85
CA PHE A 76 -9.45 6.47 -2.50
C PHE A 76 -9.41 7.14 -3.86
N TRP A 77 -8.24 7.45 -4.33
CA TRP A 77 -7.95 7.99 -5.64
C TRP A 77 -6.74 7.29 -6.25
N MET A 78 -6.55 7.44 -7.56
CA MET A 78 -5.42 6.82 -8.28
C MET A 78 -4.30 7.83 -8.61
N LYS A 79 -4.20 8.93 -7.84
CA LYS A 79 -3.13 9.92 -8.05
C LYS A 79 -1.77 9.27 -7.85
N ASN A 80 -0.85 9.50 -8.78
CA ASN A 80 0.50 8.92 -8.79
C ASN A 80 0.56 7.38 -8.77
N THR A 81 -0.57 6.68 -8.89
CA THR A 81 -0.62 5.23 -9.00
C THR A 81 -0.49 4.87 -10.48
N LEU A 82 0.54 4.09 -10.83
CA LEU A 82 0.93 3.84 -12.22
C LEU A 82 0.32 2.56 -12.81
N ILE A 83 -0.20 1.69 -11.96
CA ILE A 83 -0.78 0.39 -12.32
C ILE A 83 -2.30 0.39 -12.03
N PRO A 84 -3.12 -0.29 -12.84
CA PRO A 84 -4.54 -0.43 -12.54
C PRO A 84 -4.74 -1.36 -11.33
N LEU A 85 -5.72 -1.05 -10.48
CA LEU A 85 -5.98 -1.77 -9.24
C LEU A 85 -7.44 -2.24 -9.15
N ASP A 86 -7.66 -3.31 -8.38
CA ASP A 86 -8.95 -3.60 -7.76
C ASP A 86 -8.87 -3.13 -6.30
N MET A 87 -9.94 -2.51 -5.81
CA MET A 87 -10.02 -1.99 -4.44
C MET A 87 -11.21 -2.63 -3.73
N VAL A 88 -10.97 -3.18 -2.54
CA VAL A 88 -11.97 -3.95 -1.77
C VAL A 88 -12.11 -3.31 -0.38
N TRP A 89 -13.27 -2.70 -0.12
CA TRP A 89 -13.60 -2.10 1.19
C TRP A 89 -14.28 -3.12 2.09
N MET A 90 -13.90 -3.12 3.36
CA MET A 90 -14.43 -4.04 4.37
C MET A 90 -14.85 -3.29 5.63
N ASP A 91 -15.90 -3.81 6.28
CA ASP A 91 -16.36 -3.34 7.58
C ASP A 91 -15.41 -3.76 8.72
N ASP A 92 -15.78 -3.45 9.97
CA ASP A 92 -15.04 -3.82 11.20
C ASP A 92 -14.98 -5.35 11.45
N ARG A 93 -15.84 -6.11 10.78
CA ARG A 93 -15.86 -7.58 10.81
C ARG A 93 -15.13 -8.22 9.65
N LYS A 94 -14.38 -7.40 8.89
CA LYS A 94 -13.63 -7.82 7.69
C LYS A 94 -14.52 -8.36 6.57
N ARG A 95 -15.79 -8.02 6.59
CA ARG A 95 -16.74 -8.37 5.55
C ARG A 95 -16.69 -7.33 4.43
N ILE A 96 -16.62 -7.81 3.19
CA ILE A 96 -16.61 -6.96 2.00
C ILE A 96 -17.95 -6.21 1.92
N ILE A 97 -17.88 -4.88 1.85
CA ILE A 97 -19.05 -4.00 1.69
C ILE A 97 -19.08 -3.30 0.33
N HIS A 98 -17.93 -3.19 -0.35
CA HIS A 98 -17.82 -2.56 -1.66
C HIS A 98 -16.58 -3.04 -2.40
N ILE A 99 -16.65 -3.12 -3.73
CA ILE A 99 -15.52 -3.43 -4.60
C ILE A 99 -15.55 -2.50 -5.80
N GLU A 100 -14.42 -1.87 -6.08
CA GLU A 100 -14.15 -1.21 -7.35
C GLU A 100 -13.21 -2.09 -8.18
N TYR A 101 -13.63 -2.43 -9.37
CA TYR A 101 -12.88 -3.31 -10.26
C TYR A 101 -12.15 -2.51 -11.33
N GLN A 102 -10.92 -2.91 -11.64
CA GLN A 102 -10.16 -2.40 -12.78
C GLN A 102 -10.04 -0.88 -12.81
N VAL A 103 -9.78 -0.28 -11.65
CA VAL A 103 -9.63 1.17 -11.51
C VAL A 103 -8.36 1.61 -12.24
N PRO A 104 -8.47 2.46 -13.26
CA PRO A 104 -7.32 2.87 -14.05
C PRO A 104 -6.48 3.92 -13.32
N PRO A 105 -5.17 4.03 -13.66
CA PRO A 105 -4.36 5.16 -13.22
C PRO A 105 -4.99 6.51 -13.54
N CYS A 106 -4.84 7.48 -12.63
CA CYS A 106 -5.28 8.86 -12.89
C CYS A 106 -4.27 9.57 -13.77
N LYS A 107 -4.69 9.95 -14.99
CA LYS A 107 -3.83 10.62 -15.98
C LYS A 107 -3.93 12.14 -15.94
N LEU A 108 -5.05 12.68 -15.46
CA LEU A 108 -5.34 14.11 -15.46
C LEU A 108 -6.06 14.50 -14.17
N ASP A 109 -5.65 15.60 -13.54
CA ASP A 109 -6.37 16.19 -12.41
C ASP A 109 -7.65 16.92 -12.89
N PRO A 110 -8.73 16.87 -12.10
CA PRO A 110 -8.88 16.21 -10.83
C PRO A 110 -9.06 14.70 -10.98
N CYS A 111 -8.35 13.93 -10.15
CA CYS A 111 -8.52 12.48 -10.11
C CYS A 111 -9.92 12.10 -9.60
N ALA A 112 -10.52 11.08 -10.21
CA ALA A 112 -11.73 10.48 -9.69
C ALA A 112 -11.51 9.91 -8.30
N VAL A 113 -12.56 9.91 -7.48
CA VAL A 113 -12.57 9.40 -6.12
C VAL A 113 -13.51 8.20 -6.05
N TYR A 114 -13.02 7.11 -5.49
CA TYR A 114 -13.69 5.81 -5.40
C TYR A 114 -14.03 5.48 -3.95
N GLY A 115 -15.02 4.64 -3.72
CA GLY A 115 -15.35 4.12 -2.40
C GLY A 115 -16.83 4.00 -2.12
N PRO A 116 -17.18 3.31 -1.01
CA PRO A 116 -18.56 3.01 -0.64
C PRO A 116 -19.32 4.25 -0.15
N SER A 117 -20.63 4.10 -0.06
CA SER A 117 -21.51 5.01 0.67
C SER A 117 -21.70 4.62 2.14
N ALA A 118 -21.03 3.54 2.60
CA ALA A 118 -21.07 3.05 3.97
C ALA A 118 -19.67 3.08 4.60
N ASP A 119 -19.63 3.08 5.94
CA ASP A 119 -18.37 3.10 6.67
C ASP A 119 -17.57 1.81 6.48
N SER A 120 -16.28 1.96 6.25
CA SER A 120 -15.29 0.88 6.16
C SER A 120 -14.21 1.08 7.23
N LEU A 121 -13.56 0.00 7.64
CA LEU A 121 -12.40 0.03 8.54
C LEU A 121 -11.12 -0.43 7.83
N TYR A 122 -11.26 -1.24 6.79
CA TYR A 122 -10.16 -1.82 6.02
C TYR A 122 -10.39 -1.60 4.53
N VAL A 123 -9.27 -1.42 3.81
CA VAL A 123 -9.28 -1.43 2.33
C VAL A 123 -8.13 -2.29 1.86
N LEU A 124 -8.41 -3.22 0.95
CA LEU A 124 -7.41 -4.03 0.28
C LEU A 124 -7.25 -3.54 -1.16
N GLU A 125 -6.04 -3.19 -1.54
CA GLU A 125 -5.65 -2.94 -2.93
C GLU A 125 -4.85 -4.13 -3.48
N VAL A 126 -5.25 -4.60 -4.66
CA VAL A 126 -4.58 -5.66 -5.41
C VAL A 126 -4.47 -5.26 -6.87
N ILE A 127 -3.59 -5.93 -7.63
CA ILE A 127 -3.50 -5.68 -9.07
C ILE A 127 -4.86 -5.97 -9.75
N SER A 128 -5.22 -5.16 -10.73
CA SER A 128 -6.48 -5.28 -11.47
C SER A 128 -6.71 -6.69 -12.01
N GLY A 129 -7.92 -7.18 -11.84
CA GLY A 129 -8.38 -8.50 -12.26
C GLY A 129 -8.30 -9.57 -11.17
N VAL A 130 -7.58 -9.35 -10.06
CA VAL A 130 -7.50 -10.32 -8.95
C VAL A 130 -8.86 -10.51 -8.30
N ALA A 131 -9.59 -9.42 -7.97
CA ALA A 131 -10.88 -9.52 -7.31
C ALA A 131 -11.90 -10.33 -8.15
N SER A 132 -11.90 -10.16 -9.47
CA SER A 132 -12.76 -10.90 -10.38
C SER A 132 -12.37 -12.37 -10.49
N ARG A 133 -11.06 -12.65 -10.63
CA ARG A 133 -10.53 -14.01 -10.78
C ARG A 133 -10.76 -14.85 -9.53
N GLU A 134 -10.56 -14.26 -8.36
CA GLU A 134 -10.78 -14.90 -7.07
C GLU A 134 -12.26 -14.80 -6.62
N GLN A 135 -13.13 -14.33 -7.50
CA GLN A 135 -14.58 -14.23 -7.31
C GLN A 135 -14.99 -13.50 -6.03
N LEU A 136 -14.27 -12.44 -5.67
CA LEU A 136 -14.60 -11.63 -4.51
C LEU A 136 -15.97 -10.94 -4.72
N ARG A 137 -16.82 -10.97 -3.69
CA ARG A 137 -18.17 -10.40 -3.71
C ARG A 137 -18.50 -9.73 -2.39
N VAL A 138 -19.35 -8.72 -2.44
CA VAL A 138 -19.94 -8.11 -1.25
C VAL A 138 -20.62 -9.17 -0.39
N GLY A 139 -20.40 -9.11 0.91
CA GLY A 139 -20.89 -10.04 1.91
C GLY A 139 -19.92 -11.16 2.31
N GLN A 140 -18.89 -11.45 1.51
CA GLN A 140 -17.83 -12.39 1.89
C GLN A 140 -16.90 -11.77 2.94
N THR A 141 -16.23 -12.63 3.73
CA THR A 141 -15.29 -12.22 4.78
C THR A 141 -13.87 -12.66 4.43
N LEU A 142 -12.90 -11.76 4.61
CA LEU A 142 -11.47 -12.05 4.51
C LEU A 142 -10.89 -12.35 5.90
N THR A 143 -9.76 -13.08 5.94
CA THR A 143 -9.09 -13.43 7.20
C THR A 143 -7.65 -12.91 7.19
N PHE A 144 -7.29 -12.13 8.22
CA PHE A 144 -5.93 -11.57 8.41
C PHE A 144 -5.70 -11.15 9.85
#